data_138ec5302bb39159f261db195f993bca
#
_entry.id   138ec5302bb39159f261db195f993bca
#
_cell.length_a   1.000
_cell.length_b   1.000
_cell.length_c   1.000
_cell.angle_alpha   90.00
_cell.angle_beta   90.00
_cell.angle_gamma   90.00
#
_symmetry.space_group_name_H-M   'P 1'
#
loop_
_entity.id
_entity.type
_entity.pdbx_description
1 polymer ?
#
loop_
_entity_poly.entity_id
_entity_poly.type
_entity_poly.pdbx_seq_one_letter_code
_entity_poly.pdbx_strand_id
1 'polypeptide(L)'
;MSEIIEGKWNKKLLDVSSSWKGLENYIDPILDKYNSKRNLALEFGVDYGYSLFVLSQIFDKVKGVDGFIGDEHCGRSQGDDFYRDTLNRFSNTSNVEIVRALYQDYTPTDNNFYDFIHVDIVHLYKPTYECTEWCVNHSNLVVLHDTCSFPDMNKVCIDISKKYNLEYNSSITKYHGLGILYRSS
;
A
#
# COMPACT_ATOMS: atom_id res chain seq x y z
N MET A 1 0.19 20.21 -12.50
CA MET A 1 0.85 18.96 -12.00
C MET A 1 1.03 18.05 -13.21
N SER A 2 2.25 17.49 -13.43
CA SER A 2 2.46 16.52 -14.51
C SER A 2 1.68 15.25 -14.22
N GLU A 3 0.94 14.76 -15.20
CA GLU A 3 0.21 13.48 -15.10
C GLU A 3 1.20 12.32 -14.91
N ILE A 4 0.84 11.34 -14.08
CA ILE A 4 1.61 10.09 -13.98
C ILE A 4 1.17 9.20 -15.12
N ILE A 5 2.12 8.83 -15.97
CA ILE A 5 1.88 7.98 -17.16
C ILE A 5 2.09 6.52 -16.74
N GLU A 6 1.14 5.66 -17.14
CA GLU A 6 1.23 4.22 -16.94
C GLU A 6 2.50 3.64 -17.58
N GLY A 7 3.30 2.93 -16.79
CA GLY A 7 4.49 2.21 -17.23
C GLY A 7 4.15 0.87 -17.88
N LYS A 8 5.17 0.16 -18.34
CA LYS A 8 5.04 -1.18 -18.91
C LYS A 8 5.70 -2.21 -17.98
N TRP A 9 4.86 -3.01 -17.30
CA TRP A 9 5.33 -4.07 -16.42
C TRP A 9 5.68 -5.33 -17.23
N ASN A 10 6.91 -5.82 -17.09
CA ASN A 10 7.43 -6.99 -17.83
C ASN A 10 7.80 -8.17 -16.92
N LYS A 11 7.55 -8.08 -15.60
CA LYS A 11 7.90 -9.13 -14.64
C LYS A 11 6.77 -10.13 -14.47
N LYS A 12 7.10 -11.38 -14.10
CA LYS A 12 6.09 -12.37 -13.76
C LYS A 12 5.38 -11.94 -12.47
N LEU A 13 4.07 -11.97 -12.50
CA LEU A 13 3.19 -11.61 -11.39
C LEU A 13 2.58 -12.85 -10.73
N LEU A 14 2.06 -12.70 -9.52
CA LEU A 14 1.29 -13.77 -8.86
C LEU A 14 -0.04 -13.98 -9.59
N ASP A 15 -0.39 -15.26 -9.79
CA ASP A 15 -1.71 -15.63 -10.30
C ASP A 15 -2.70 -15.82 -9.14
N VAL A 16 -3.12 -14.69 -8.56
CA VAL A 16 -4.12 -14.63 -7.49
C VAL A 16 -5.18 -13.59 -7.84
N SER A 17 -6.35 -13.68 -7.21
CA SER A 17 -7.37 -12.64 -7.35
C SER A 17 -6.90 -11.36 -6.66
N SER A 18 -7.04 -10.22 -7.34
CA SER A 18 -6.74 -8.90 -6.75
C SER A 18 -7.38 -7.79 -7.57
N SER A 19 -8.00 -6.82 -6.90
CA SER A 19 -8.46 -5.55 -7.48
C SER A 19 -7.30 -4.63 -7.86
N TRP A 20 -6.10 -4.94 -7.39
CA TRP A 20 -4.87 -4.19 -7.65
C TRP A 20 -4.24 -4.46 -9.03
N LYS A 21 -4.74 -5.51 -9.76
CA LYS A 21 -4.20 -5.87 -11.09
C LYS A 21 -4.32 -4.71 -12.08
N GLY A 22 -3.19 -4.31 -12.65
CA GLY A 22 -3.03 -3.15 -13.52
C GLY A 22 -2.31 -1.99 -12.85
N LEU A 23 -2.37 -1.86 -11.52
CA LEU A 23 -1.69 -0.80 -10.77
C LEU A 23 -0.17 -1.01 -10.70
N GLU A 24 0.33 -2.23 -10.91
CA GLU A 24 1.77 -2.51 -11.02
C GLU A 24 2.48 -1.63 -12.04
N ASN A 25 1.76 -1.21 -13.08
CA ASN A 25 2.31 -0.34 -14.12
C ASN A 25 2.58 1.10 -13.66
N TYR A 26 2.00 1.51 -12.53
CA TYR A 26 2.13 2.89 -12.03
C TYR A 26 3.22 3.06 -10.96
N ILE A 27 3.67 1.98 -10.31
CA ILE A 27 4.57 2.10 -9.14
C ILE A 27 5.92 2.69 -9.54
N ASP A 28 6.61 2.13 -10.55
CA ASP A 28 7.87 2.71 -11.02
C ASP A 28 7.71 4.18 -11.46
N PRO A 29 6.71 4.56 -12.29
CA PRO A 29 6.44 5.97 -12.61
C PRO A 29 6.17 6.88 -11.39
N ILE A 30 5.50 6.37 -10.36
CA ILE A 30 5.30 7.13 -9.10
C ILE A 30 6.64 7.35 -8.41
N LEU A 31 7.42 6.29 -8.21
CA LEU A 31 8.72 6.37 -7.54
C LEU A 31 9.68 7.31 -8.28
N ASP A 32 9.71 7.25 -9.61
CA ASP A 32 10.55 8.11 -10.45
C ASP A 32 10.11 9.57 -10.35
N LYS A 33 8.79 9.84 -10.44
CA LYS A 33 8.24 11.19 -10.33
C LYS A 33 8.60 11.86 -9.01
N TYR A 34 8.55 11.13 -7.91
CA TYR A 34 8.81 11.66 -6.57
C TYR A 34 10.24 11.40 -6.08
N ASN A 35 11.13 10.92 -6.98
CA ASN A 35 12.53 10.60 -6.68
C ASN A 35 12.70 9.74 -5.41
N SER A 36 11.80 8.77 -5.24
CA SER A 36 11.83 7.87 -4.09
C SER A 36 12.89 6.80 -4.27
N LYS A 37 13.60 6.47 -3.18
CA LYS A 37 14.51 5.33 -3.15
C LYS A 37 13.74 4.02 -3.21
N ARG A 38 14.47 2.90 -3.41
CA ARG A 38 13.88 1.54 -3.51
C ARG A 38 14.50 0.57 -2.50
N ASN A 39 14.89 1.07 -1.30
CA ASN A 39 15.52 0.21 -0.31
C ASN A 39 14.48 -0.51 0.56
N LEU A 40 13.48 0.23 1.08
CA LEU A 40 12.55 -0.31 2.06
C LEU A 40 11.11 0.16 1.79
N ALA A 41 10.19 -0.78 1.60
CA ALA A 41 8.76 -0.50 1.50
C ALA A 41 7.96 -1.19 2.60
N LEU A 42 6.81 -0.60 2.94
CA LEU A 42 5.81 -1.16 3.84
C LEU A 42 4.45 -1.20 3.14
N GLU A 43 3.69 -2.26 3.40
CA GLU A 43 2.30 -2.39 3.00
C GLU A 43 1.43 -2.73 4.20
N PHE A 44 0.35 -1.99 4.39
CA PHE A 44 -0.75 -2.34 5.28
C PHE A 44 -1.92 -2.88 4.45
N GLY A 45 -2.37 -4.11 4.76
CA GLY A 45 -3.36 -4.83 3.97
C GLY A 45 -2.70 -5.67 2.86
N VAL A 46 -2.36 -6.92 3.20
CA VAL A 46 -1.64 -7.85 2.30
C VAL A 46 -2.59 -8.68 1.46
N ASP A 47 -3.68 -9.15 2.07
CA ASP A 47 -4.65 -10.05 1.45
C ASP A 47 -3.97 -11.28 0.80
N TYR A 48 -4.22 -11.55 -0.50
CA TYR A 48 -3.53 -12.62 -1.25
C TYR A 48 -2.06 -12.31 -1.57
N GLY A 49 -1.58 -11.10 -1.32
CA GLY A 49 -0.20 -10.69 -1.51
C GLY A 49 0.16 -10.22 -2.92
N TYR A 50 -0.82 -9.88 -3.76
CA TYR A 50 -0.50 -9.44 -5.13
C TYR A 50 0.34 -8.16 -5.14
N SER A 51 -0.11 -7.11 -4.49
CA SER A 51 0.59 -5.82 -4.38
C SER A 51 1.92 -5.97 -3.64
N LEU A 52 1.95 -6.73 -2.54
CA LEU A 52 3.18 -7.04 -1.80
C LEU A 52 4.23 -7.73 -2.70
N PHE A 53 3.78 -8.65 -3.56
CA PHE A 53 4.67 -9.31 -4.54
C PHE A 53 5.21 -8.31 -5.58
N VAL A 54 4.36 -7.39 -6.07
CA VAL A 54 4.81 -6.32 -6.99
C VAL A 54 5.88 -5.47 -6.31
N LEU A 55 5.65 -5.03 -5.08
CA LEU A 55 6.63 -4.26 -4.31
C LEU A 55 7.94 -5.03 -4.11
N SER A 56 7.87 -6.34 -3.87
CA SER A 56 9.07 -7.19 -3.72
C SER A 56 9.96 -7.26 -4.97
N GLN A 57 9.38 -6.98 -6.15
CA GLN A 57 10.13 -6.94 -7.41
C GLN A 57 10.80 -5.58 -7.67
N ILE A 58 10.49 -4.57 -6.84
CA ILE A 58 10.92 -3.17 -7.00
C ILE A 58 11.87 -2.75 -5.88
N PHE A 59 11.60 -3.18 -4.65
CA PHE A 59 12.33 -2.78 -3.44
C PHE A 59 13.30 -3.85 -2.97
N ASP A 60 14.41 -3.43 -2.35
CA ASP A 60 15.39 -4.34 -1.76
C ASP A 60 14.81 -5.13 -0.59
N LYS A 61 13.91 -4.49 0.19
CA LYS A 61 13.18 -5.11 1.30
C LYS A 61 11.75 -4.61 1.32
N VAL A 62 10.82 -5.51 1.60
CA VAL A 62 9.40 -5.19 1.73
C VAL A 62 8.84 -5.85 2.98
N LYS A 63 8.07 -5.09 3.74
CA LYS A 63 7.30 -5.59 4.88
C LYS A 63 5.81 -5.48 4.58
N GLY A 64 5.07 -6.55 4.76
CA GLY A 64 3.61 -6.57 4.69
C GLY A 64 3.02 -6.79 6.07
N VAL A 65 2.02 -5.99 6.43
CA VAL A 65 1.31 -6.08 7.72
C VAL A 65 -0.17 -6.30 7.46
N ASP A 66 -0.73 -7.39 8.01
CA ASP A 66 -2.14 -7.73 7.86
C ASP A 66 -2.59 -8.56 9.06
N GLY A 67 -3.80 -8.33 9.56
CA GLY A 67 -4.42 -9.13 10.61
C GLY A 67 -4.86 -10.52 10.13
N PHE A 68 -5.09 -10.67 8.82
CA PHE A 68 -5.66 -11.87 8.20
C PHE A 68 -6.97 -12.32 8.85
N ILE A 69 -7.80 -11.37 9.22
CA ILE A 69 -9.12 -11.61 9.82
C ILE A 69 -10.27 -11.38 8.83
N GLY A 70 -9.98 -10.70 7.72
CA GLY A 70 -10.96 -10.22 6.76
C GLY A 70 -11.78 -9.06 7.30
N ASP A 71 -12.56 -8.46 6.44
CA ASP A 71 -13.54 -7.42 6.76
C ASP A 71 -14.76 -7.48 5.83
N GLU A 72 -15.71 -6.57 6.01
CA GLU A 72 -16.93 -6.53 5.20
C GLU A 72 -16.68 -6.16 3.73
N HIS A 73 -15.54 -5.52 3.41
CA HIS A 73 -15.21 -5.09 2.06
C HIS A 73 -14.47 -6.18 1.29
N CYS A 74 -13.66 -7.02 1.93
CA CYS A 74 -12.99 -8.12 1.27
C CYS A 74 -13.93 -9.27 0.88
N GLY A 75 -15.16 -9.27 1.41
CA GLY A 75 -16.23 -10.19 1.04
C GLY A 75 -16.01 -11.66 1.39
N ARG A 76 -15.02 -11.97 2.25
CA ARG A 76 -14.67 -13.32 2.67
C ARG A 76 -14.13 -13.35 4.09
N SER A 77 -14.31 -14.50 4.73
CA SER A 77 -13.59 -14.79 5.97
C SER A 77 -12.14 -15.15 5.65
N GLN A 78 -11.22 -14.57 6.39
CA GLN A 78 -9.82 -14.95 6.42
C GLN A 78 -9.51 -15.70 7.72
N GLY A 79 -8.28 -16.10 7.96
CA GLY A 79 -7.89 -16.82 9.17
C GLY A 79 -6.55 -17.53 9.01
N ASP A 80 -6.30 -18.53 9.87
CA ASP A 80 -5.00 -19.20 9.93
C ASP A 80 -4.61 -19.88 8.61
N ASP A 81 -5.55 -20.51 7.93
CA ASP A 81 -5.28 -21.19 6.65
C ASP A 81 -4.94 -20.16 5.58
N PHE A 82 -5.70 -19.07 5.49
CA PHE A 82 -5.45 -18.00 4.55
C PHE A 82 -4.07 -17.35 4.78
N TYR A 83 -3.72 -17.09 6.04
CA TYR A 83 -2.40 -16.58 6.42
C TYR A 83 -1.28 -17.54 6.01
N ARG A 84 -1.41 -18.86 6.31
CA ARG A 84 -0.42 -19.86 5.92
C ARG A 84 -0.25 -19.97 4.41
N ASP A 85 -1.36 -19.94 3.66
CA ASP A 85 -1.32 -19.97 2.20
C ASP A 85 -0.61 -18.73 1.62
N THR A 86 -0.84 -17.57 2.21
CA THR A 86 -0.13 -16.35 1.82
C THR A 86 1.36 -16.46 2.13
N LEU A 87 1.76 -16.91 3.32
CA LEU A 87 3.18 -17.16 3.64
C LEU A 87 3.83 -18.14 2.65
N ASN A 88 3.14 -19.23 2.29
CA ASN A 88 3.65 -20.21 1.34
C ASN A 88 3.93 -19.61 -0.05
N ARG A 89 3.12 -18.62 -0.50
CA ARG A 89 3.36 -17.91 -1.78
C ARG A 89 4.67 -17.14 -1.78
N PHE A 90 5.11 -16.68 -0.62
CA PHE A 90 6.34 -15.92 -0.45
C PHE A 90 7.55 -16.75 0.01
N SER A 91 7.41 -18.07 0.15
CA SER A 91 8.48 -18.96 0.66
C SER A 91 9.80 -18.86 -0.13
N ASN A 92 9.75 -18.47 -1.40
CA ASN A 92 10.91 -18.27 -2.27
C ASN A 92 11.24 -16.77 -2.52
N THR A 93 10.64 -15.85 -1.73
CA THR A 93 10.81 -14.41 -1.89
C THR A 93 11.55 -13.86 -0.66
N SER A 94 12.89 -13.93 -0.72
CA SER A 94 13.75 -13.70 0.47
C SER A 94 13.77 -12.27 1.00
N ASN A 95 13.29 -11.30 0.23
CA ASN A 95 13.25 -9.89 0.59
C ASN A 95 11.88 -9.44 1.16
N VAL A 96 10.96 -10.38 1.43
CA VAL A 96 9.63 -10.09 2.00
C VAL A 96 9.54 -10.62 3.42
N GLU A 97 9.06 -9.77 4.32
CA GLU A 97 8.63 -10.12 5.67
C GLU A 97 7.11 -9.89 5.78
N ILE A 98 6.35 -10.89 6.24
CA ILE A 98 4.92 -10.76 6.50
C ILE A 98 4.68 -10.84 8.01
N VAL A 99 4.10 -9.78 8.56
CA VAL A 99 3.75 -9.64 9.97
C VAL A 99 2.24 -9.79 10.13
N ARG A 100 1.81 -10.76 10.93
CA ARG A 100 0.40 -10.91 11.27
C ARG A 100 0.05 -10.00 12.44
N ALA A 101 -0.44 -8.82 12.13
CA ALA A 101 -0.87 -7.82 13.11
C ALA A 101 -1.90 -6.87 12.50
N LEU A 102 -2.74 -6.26 13.31
CA LEU A 102 -3.48 -5.08 12.91
C LEU A 102 -2.54 -3.87 12.91
N TYR A 103 -2.84 -2.82 12.12
CA TYR A 103 -2.01 -1.61 12.09
C TYR A 103 -1.85 -0.98 13.48
N GLN A 104 -2.92 -1.02 14.30
CA GLN A 104 -2.93 -0.46 15.67
C GLN A 104 -1.92 -1.14 16.59
N ASP A 105 -1.69 -2.43 16.40
CA ASP A 105 -0.76 -3.22 17.21
C ASP A 105 0.67 -3.12 16.68
N TYR A 106 0.81 -2.93 15.37
CA TYR A 106 2.10 -2.84 14.69
C TYR A 106 2.75 -1.46 14.83
N THR A 107 2.00 -0.39 14.59
CA THR A 107 2.55 0.97 14.50
C THR A 107 3.28 1.45 15.76
N PRO A 108 2.86 1.11 17.00
CA PRO A 108 3.59 1.51 18.20
C PRO A 108 4.96 0.85 18.36
N THR A 109 5.22 -0.24 17.63
CA THR A 109 6.43 -1.07 17.76
C THR A 109 7.46 -0.82 16.67
N ASP A 110 7.07 -0.12 15.60
CA ASP A 110 7.93 0.14 14.44
C ASP A 110 8.36 1.61 14.37
N ASN A 111 9.69 1.82 14.36
CA ASN A 111 10.31 3.13 14.24
C ASN A 111 11.11 3.30 12.93
N ASN A 112 10.91 2.41 11.94
CA ASN A 112 11.57 2.54 10.67
C ASN A 112 11.04 3.74 9.88
N PHE A 113 11.89 4.30 9.01
CA PHE A 113 11.49 5.25 7.99
C PHE A 113 11.54 4.55 6.63
N TYR A 114 10.45 4.59 5.89
CA TYR A 114 10.26 3.86 4.65
C TYR A 114 10.43 4.77 3.44
N ASP A 115 10.95 4.23 2.34
CA ASP A 115 11.00 4.94 1.06
C ASP A 115 9.61 5.04 0.42
N PHE A 116 8.74 4.06 0.74
CA PHE A 116 7.37 3.97 0.21
C PHE A 116 6.47 3.23 1.19
N ILE A 117 5.27 3.73 1.42
CA ILE A 117 4.22 3.01 2.17
C ILE A 117 2.96 2.91 1.32
N HIS A 118 2.41 1.70 1.21
CA HIS A 118 1.11 1.42 0.62
C HIS A 118 0.09 1.11 1.70
N VAL A 119 -1.12 1.70 1.59
CA VAL A 119 -2.23 1.52 2.53
C VAL A 119 -3.45 1.01 1.79
N ASP A 120 -3.86 -0.22 2.11
CA ASP A 120 -5.03 -0.90 1.55
C ASP A 120 -5.71 -1.73 2.66
N ILE A 121 -6.23 -1.03 3.68
CA ILE A 121 -6.94 -1.61 4.83
C ILE A 121 -8.44 -1.38 4.70
N VAL A 122 -9.21 -1.70 5.75
CA VAL A 122 -10.67 -1.46 5.77
C VAL A 122 -11.02 -0.03 5.34
N HIS A 123 -12.00 0.11 4.42
CA HIS A 123 -12.34 1.37 3.75
C HIS A 123 -13.25 2.27 4.62
N LEU A 124 -12.92 2.44 5.89
CA LEU A 124 -13.60 3.32 6.84
C LEU A 124 -12.71 4.52 7.17
N TYR A 125 -13.31 5.71 7.26
CA TYR A 125 -12.57 6.95 7.46
C TYR A 125 -11.62 6.91 8.65
N LYS A 126 -12.11 6.58 9.86
CA LYS A 126 -11.33 6.68 11.10
C LYS A 126 -10.10 5.75 11.11
N PRO A 127 -10.21 4.43 10.90
CA PRO A 127 -9.05 3.54 10.91
C PRO A 127 -8.06 3.88 9.81
N THR A 128 -8.54 4.24 8.60
CA THR A 128 -7.64 4.63 7.52
C THR A 128 -6.94 5.95 7.80
N TYR A 129 -7.63 6.91 8.42
CA TYR A 129 -7.01 8.18 8.83
C TYR A 129 -5.88 7.94 9.85
N GLU A 130 -6.15 7.17 10.91
CA GLU A 130 -5.16 6.87 11.96
C GLU A 130 -3.93 6.13 11.39
N CYS A 131 -4.15 5.13 10.53
CA CYS A 131 -3.06 4.42 9.85
C CYS A 131 -2.26 5.35 8.95
N THR A 132 -2.93 6.13 8.10
CA THR A 132 -2.28 7.05 7.15
C THR A 132 -1.52 8.17 7.88
N GLU A 133 -2.05 8.65 9.00
CA GLU A 133 -1.38 9.64 9.84
C GLU A 133 -0.03 9.13 10.38
N TRP A 134 0.02 7.89 10.83
CA TRP A 134 1.28 7.25 11.18
C TRP A 134 2.20 7.14 9.95
N CYS A 135 1.67 6.69 8.81
CA CYS A 135 2.44 6.49 7.58
C CYS A 135 3.16 7.75 7.10
N VAL A 136 2.49 8.92 7.10
CA VAL A 136 3.10 10.18 6.64
C VAL A 136 4.14 10.75 7.60
N ASN A 137 4.25 10.20 8.81
CA ASN A 137 5.34 10.49 9.74
C ASN A 137 6.51 9.50 9.62
N HIS A 138 6.32 8.39 8.85
CA HIS A 138 7.32 7.34 8.65
C HIS A 138 7.71 7.13 7.18
N SER A 139 7.19 7.98 6.28
CA SER A 139 7.58 8.00 4.86
C SER A 139 7.30 9.37 4.25
N ASN A 140 8.10 9.74 3.25
CA ASN A 140 7.81 10.90 2.41
C ASN A 140 6.84 10.60 1.27
N LEU A 141 6.60 9.32 0.96
CA LEU A 141 5.72 8.88 -0.12
C LEU A 141 4.77 7.79 0.39
N VAL A 142 3.50 8.14 0.51
CA VAL A 142 2.43 7.24 0.95
C VAL A 142 1.37 7.15 -0.12
N VAL A 143 0.94 5.94 -0.45
CA VAL A 143 -0.07 5.67 -1.48
C VAL A 143 -1.23 4.90 -0.86
N LEU A 144 -2.44 5.42 -1.04
CA LEU A 144 -3.69 4.77 -0.63
C LEU A 144 -4.41 4.20 -1.84
N HIS A 145 -4.90 2.97 -1.71
CA HIS A 145 -5.77 2.34 -2.71
C HIS A 145 -7.24 2.78 -2.54
N ASP A 146 -8.07 2.45 -3.53
CA ASP A 146 -9.53 2.59 -3.52
C ASP A 146 -10.08 4.02 -3.38
N THR A 147 -9.29 5.03 -3.66
CA THR A 147 -9.70 6.45 -3.48
C THR A 147 -10.80 6.91 -4.44
N CYS A 148 -11.07 6.18 -5.54
CA CYS A 148 -12.18 6.43 -6.45
C CYS A 148 -13.44 5.63 -6.11
N SER A 149 -13.29 4.48 -5.45
CA SER A 149 -14.40 3.58 -5.11
C SER A 149 -15.02 3.91 -3.76
N PHE A 150 -14.22 4.41 -2.81
CA PHE A 150 -14.68 4.73 -1.47
C PHE A 150 -14.39 6.20 -1.15
N PRO A 151 -15.47 7.04 -1.00
CA PRO A 151 -15.32 8.48 -0.71
C PRO A 151 -14.50 8.77 0.55
N ASP A 152 -14.56 7.90 1.56
CA ASP A 152 -13.79 8.03 2.80
C ASP A 152 -12.29 7.96 2.54
N MET A 153 -11.82 7.11 1.62
CA MET A 153 -10.40 7.01 1.26
C MET A 153 -9.87 8.31 0.65
N ASN A 154 -10.63 8.87 -0.29
CA ASN A 154 -10.30 10.17 -0.87
C ASN A 154 -10.31 11.30 0.18
N LYS A 155 -11.31 11.28 1.08
CA LYS A 155 -11.42 12.26 2.17
C LYS A 155 -10.24 12.18 3.13
N VAL A 156 -9.78 10.99 3.48
CA VAL A 156 -8.55 10.79 4.29
C VAL A 156 -7.35 11.46 3.62
N CYS A 157 -7.13 11.20 2.32
CA CYS A 157 -6.03 11.83 1.59
C CYS A 157 -6.09 13.36 1.64
N ILE A 158 -7.27 13.95 1.43
CA ILE A 158 -7.47 15.40 1.47
C ILE A 158 -7.19 15.96 2.88
N ASP A 159 -7.71 15.34 3.92
CA ASP A 159 -7.58 15.84 5.29
C ASP A 159 -6.14 15.71 5.80
N ILE A 160 -5.47 14.58 5.53
CA ILE A 160 -4.05 14.36 5.87
C ILE A 160 -3.15 15.31 5.09
N SER A 161 -3.38 15.50 3.78
CA SER A 161 -2.56 16.42 2.99
C SER A 161 -2.62 17.85 3.52
N LYS A 162 -3.80 18.32 3.92
CA LYS A 162 -3.97 19.64 4.53
C LYS A 162 -3.28 19.75 5.88
N LYS A 163 -3.47 18.74 6.76
CA LYS A 163 -2.92 18.75 8.11
C LYS A 163 -1.40 18.78 8.12
N TYR A 164 -0.76 18.02 7.22
CA TYR A 164 0.69 17.84 7.18
C TYR A 164 1.38 18.64 6.07
N ASN A 165 0.63 19.49 5.34
CA ASN A 165 1.12 20.28 4.20
C ASN A 165 1.83 19.41 3.16
N LEU A 166 1.15 18.34 2.71
CA LEU A 166 1.65 17.41 1.72
C LEU A 166 1.07 17.72 0.33
N GLU A 167 1.82 17.38 -0.73
CA GLU A 167 1.24 17.27 -2.06
C GLU A 167 0.27 16.09 -2.08
N TYR A 168 -0.95 16.30 -2.58
CA TYR A 168 -1.92 15.25 -2.86
C TYR A 168 -2.14 15.13 -4.36
N ASN A 169 -1.99 13.92 -4.91
CA ASN A 169 -2.21 13.62 -6.31
C ASN A 169 -3.18 12.44 -6.45
N SER A 170 -4.30 12.66 -7.16
CA SER A 170 -5.35 11.68 -7.45
C SER A 170 -5.54 11.46 -8.96
N SER A 171 -4.49 11.62 -9.76
CA SER A 171 -4.58 11.51 -11.22
C SER A 171 -4.79 10.09 -11.73
N ILE A 172 -4.48 9.07 -10.92
CA ILE A 172 -4.70 7.66 -11.25
C ILE A 172 -6.11 7.28 -10.78
N THR A 173 -7.06 7.23 -11.72
CA THR A 173 -8.47 6.93 -11.43
C THR A 173 -8.88 5.52 -11.86
N LYS A 174 -8.03 4.80 -12.60
CA LYS A 174 -8.24 3.40 -12.98
C LYS A 174 -8.04 2.48 -11.79
N TYR A 175 -8.55 1.25 -11.89
CA TYR A 175 -8.33 0.19 -10.90
C TYR A 175 -8.68 0.65 -9.48
N HIS A 176 -9.87 1.25 -9.31
CA HIS A 176 -10.38 1.83 -8.07
C HIS A 176 -9.66 3.10 -7.57
N GLY A 177 -8.60 3.52 -8.24
CA GLY A 177 -7.88 4.78 -7.98
C GLY A 177 -6.79 4.69 -6.91
N LEU A 178 -5.77 5.56 -7.10
CA LEU A 178 -4.71 5.78 -6.12
C LEU A 178 -4.69 7.23 -5.63
N GLY A 179 -4.63 7.39 -4.31
CA GLY A 179 -4.32 8.66 -3.66
C GLY A 179 -2.85 8.68 -3.24
N ILE A 180 -2.08 9.63 -3.76
CA ILE A 180 -0.64 9.74 -3.52
C ILE A 180 -0.39 10.96 -2.65
N LEU A 181 0.18 10.74 -1.47
CA LEU A 181 0.61 11.77 -0.53
C LEU A 181 2.13 11.85 -0.54
N TYR A 182 2.66 13.04 -0.79
CA TYR A 182 4.10 13.24 -0.90
C TYR A 182 4.55 14.47 -0.10
N ARG A 183 5.65 14.32 0.64
CA ARG A 183 6.35 15.39 1.33
C ARG A 183 7.57 15.83 0.50
N SER A 184 7.48 16.98 -0.12
CA SER A 184 8.67 17.60 -0.73
C SER A 184 9.69 17.98 0.37
N SER A 185 10.93 17.65 0.12
CA SER A 185 12.09 18.02 0.96
C SER A 185 12.38 19.51 0.90
#